data_03d7bd8f62d094f7af36c9c02bf2b16a
#
_entry.id   03d7bd8f62d094f7af36c9c02bf2b16a
#
_cell.length_a   1.000
_cell.length_b   1.000
_cell.length_c   1.000
_cell.angle_alpha   90.00
_cell.angle_beta   90.00
_cell.angle_gamma   90.00
#
_symmetry.space_group_name_H-M   'P 1'
#
loop_
_entity.id
_entity.type
_entity.pdbx_description
1 polymer ?
#
loop_
_entity_poly.entity_id
_entity_poly.type
_entity_poly.pdbx_seq_one_letter_code
_entity_poly.pdbx_strand_id
1 'polypeptide(L)'
;WMELPSWKELMLTVLILAAATGIGEIFFRLGFTDANIITVYLFGVMLTSILTSGYTCSVVSSVASVVLFNYFMTEPRLSLYAYGSGYPVTFAIMLGTSILTSTLASKLKENAKLSARDAFRTKILFNTSQLLQKAEDASEIFDITATQLIKLLGRNLVVAPVEKKKNGIVQGTLYNAETGIKSEKVFNEKEQEILQDRKSVV
;
A
#
# COMPACT_ATOMS: atom_id res chain seq x y z
N TRP A 1 12.67 -4.25 0.12
CA TRP A 1 13.17 -4.00 1.48
C TRP A 1 12.15 -4.66 2.42
N MET A 2 12.62 -5.61 3.25
CA MET A 2 11.79 -6.35 4.20
C MET A 2 11.49 -5.43 5.39
N GLU A 3 10.30 -4.87 5.44
CA GLU A 3 9.82 -4.21 6.66
C GLU A 3 9.52 -5.29 7.69
N LEU A 4 9.98 -5.08 8.91
CA LEU A 4 9.67 -5.97 10.02
C LEU A 4 8.16 -5.91 10.30
N PRO A 5 7.48 -7.04 10.43
CA PRO A 5 6.04 -7.07 10.64
C PRO A 5 5.67 -6.42 11.96
N SER A 6 4.58 -5.66 11.97
CA SER A 6 4.02 -5.12 13.20
C SER A 6 3.53 -6.28 14.08
N TRP A 7 3.59 -6.10 15.42
CA TRP A 7 3.07 -7.06 16.38
C TRP A 7 1.61 -7.47 16.10
N LYS A 8 0.80 -6.54 15.64
CA LYS A 8 -0.60 -6.80 15.25
C LYS A 8 -0.71 -7.74 14.03
N GLU A 9 0.19 -7.59 13.07
CA GLU A 9 0.23 -8.43 11.87
C GLU A 9 0.70 -9.85 12.21
N LEU A 10 1.64 -9.99 13.13
CA LEU A 10 2.07 -11.29 13.64
C LEU A 10 0.92 -12.00 14.37
N MET A 11 0.22 -11.31 15.26
CA MET A 11 -0.94 -11.88 15.95
C MET A 11 -2.04 -12.31 14.97
N LEU A 12 -2.31 -11.50 13.95
CA LEU A 12 -3.29 -11.82 12.92
C LEU A 12 -2.87 -13.07 12.12
N THR A 13 -1.60 -13.17 11.75
CA THR A 13 -1.05 -14.34 11.06
C THR A 13 -1.21 -15.62 11.89
N VAL A 14 -0.87 -15.57 13.16
CA VAL A 14 -1.02 -16.70 14.09
C VAL A 14 -2.49 -17.09 14.23
N LEU A 15 -3.40 -16.12 14.34
CA LEU A 15 -4.83 -16.39 14.46
C LEU A 15 -5.39 -17.06 13.20
N ILE A 16 -5.00 -16.59 12.01
CA ILE A 16 -5.43 -17.21 10.74
C ILE A 16 -4.90 -18.63 10.61
N LEU A 17 -3.62 -18.88 10.93
CA LEU A 17 -3.05 -20.22 10.87
C LEU A 17 -3.67 -21.15 11.90
N ALA A 18 -3.97 -20.65 13.11
CA ALA A 18 -4.68 -21.42 14.14
C ALA A 18 -6.09 -21.80 13.68
N ALA A 19 -6.82 -20.85 13.06
CA ALA A 19 -8.13 -21.13 12.48
C ALA A 19 -8.06 -22.16 11.35
N ALA A 20 -7.08 -22.04 10.45
CA ALA A 20 -6.85 -23.00 9.37
C ALA A 20 -6.54 -24.40 9.93
N THR A 21 -5.71 -24.48 10.98
CA THR A 21 -5.41 -25.75 11.66
C THR A 21 -6.65 -26.35 12.32
N GLY A 22 -7.49 -25.53 12.97
CA GLY A 22 -8.73 -25.98 13.56
C GLY A 22 -9.74 -26.52 12.54
N ILE A 23 -9.89 -25.85 11.40
CA ILE A 23 -10.72 -26.32 10.28
C ILE A 23 -10.12 -27.59 9.70
N GLY A 24 -8.80 -27.65 9.52
CA GLY A 24 -8.10 -28.84 9.06
C GLY A 24 -8.32 -30.06 9.97
N GLU A 25 -8.29 -29.88 11.29
CA GLU A 25 -8.59 -30.93 12.27
C GLU A 25 -10.05 -31.42 12.16
N ILE A 26 -10.99 -30.50 11.96
CA ILE A 26 -12.41 -30.89 11.72
C ILE A 26 -12.53 -31.72 10.44
N PHE A 27 -11.88 -31.28 9.35
CA PHE A 27 -11.88 -32.00 8.07
C PHE A 27 -11.26 -33.39 8.20
N PHE A 28 -10.15 -33.48 8.92
CA PHE A 28 -9.49 -34.75 9.20
C PHE A 28 -10.41 -35.71 9.95
N ARG A 29 -11.12 -35.23 10.99
CA ARG A 29 -12.09 -36.05 11.75
C ARG A 29 -13.31 -36.46 10.94
N LEU A 30 -13.69 -35.67 9.96
CA LEU A 30 -14.81 -35.97 9.05
C LEU A 30 -14.38 -36.93 7.91
N GLY A 31 -13.10 -37.31 7.83
CA GLY A 31 -12.58 -38.24 6.82
C GLY A 31 -12.34 -37.60 5.44
N PHE A 32 -12.19 -36.26 5.40
CA PHE A 32 -11.81 -35.59 4.15
C PHE A 32 -10.37 -35.92 3.76
N THR A 33 -10.09 -35.82 2.47
CA THR A 33 -8.73 -36.11 1.93
C THR A 33 -7.72 -35.03 2.31
N ASP A 34 -6.45 -35.41 2.35
CA ASP A 34 -5.33 -34.48 2.60
C ASP A 34 -5.35 -33.28 1.65
N ALA A 35 -5.78 -33.46 0.39
CA ALA A 35 -5.92 -32.40 -0.59
C ALA A 35 -6.87 -31.29 -0.14
N ASN A 36 -8.00 -31.65 0.50
CA ASN A 36 -8.94 -30.66 1.02
C ASN A 36 -8.34 -29.88 2.19
N ILE A 37 -7.60 -30.57 3.05
CA ILE A 37 -6.93 -29.95 4.20
C ILE A 37 -5.84 -28.98 3.72
N ILE A 38 -5.02 -29.39 2.75
CA ILE A 38 -3.99 -28.54 2.11
C ILE A 38 -4.63 -27.27 1.55
N THR A 39 -5.80 -27.39 0.89
CA THR A 39 -6.51 -26.22 0.34
C THR A 39 -6.91 -25.22 1.43
N VAL A 40 -7.30 -25.67 2.63
CA VAL A 40 -7.60 -24.78 3.77
C VAL A 40 -6.34 -24.01 4.20
N TYR A 41 -5.18 -24.68 4.28
CA TYR A 41 -3.93 -24.00 4.61
C TYR A 41 -3.51 -22.99 3.54
N LEU A 42 -3.66 -23.35 2.25
CA LEU A 42 -3.37 -22.42 1.14
C LEU A 42 -4.27 -21.18 1.21
N PHE A 43 -5.55 -21.37 1.52
CA PHE A 43 -6.49 -20.27 1.73
C PHE A 43 -6.09 -19.40 2.93
N GLY A 44 -5.65 -20.00 4.02
CA GLY A 44 -5.10 -19.28 5.18
C GLY A 44 -3.89 -18.42 4.83
N VAL A 45 -2.94 -18.96 4.04
CA VAL A 45 -1.76 -18.22 3.56
C VAL A 45 -2.19 -17.06 2.65
N MET A 46 -3.16 -17.28 1.76
CA MET A 46 -3.69 -16.23 0.90
C MET A 46 -4.35 -15.10 1.71
N LEU A 47 -5.17 -15.44 2.71
CA LEU A 47 -5.79 -14.47 3.61
C LEU A 47 -4.74 -13.67 4.38
N THR A 48 -3.71 -14.31 4.90
CA THR A 48 -2.58 -13.64 5.56
C THR A 48 -1.94 -12.62 4.61
N SER A 49 -1.67 -13.02 3.37
CA SER A 49 -1.06 -12.13 2.35
C SER A 49 -1.92 -10.91 2.02
N ILE A 50 -3.24 -11.06 2.03
CA ILE A 50 -4.18 -9.96 1.76
C ILE A 50 -4.31 -9.03 2.96
N LEU A 51 -4.40 -9.57 4.17
CA LEU A 51 -4.71 -8.81 5.38
C LEU A 51 -3.49 -8.16 6.02
N THR A 52 -2.27 -8.73 5.84
CA THR A 52 -1.03 -8.15 6.34
C THR A 52 -0.39 -7.20 5.34
N SER A 53 0.42 -6.26 5.80
CA SER A 53 1.03 -5.25 4.93
C SER A 53 2.41 -5.64 4.40
N GLY A 54 3.05 -6.67 4.98
CA GLY A 54 4.43 -7.07 4.66
C GLY A 54 4.51 -8.38 3.88
N TYR A 55 5.41 -8.43 2.90
CA TYR A 55 5.77 -9.69 2.21
C TYR A 55 6.33 -10.75 3.16
N THR A 56 7.00 -10.31 4.23
CA THR A 56 7.59 -11.17 5.26
C THR A 56 6.57 -12.05 5.97
N CYS A 57 5.42 -11.48 6.39
CA CYS A 57 4.34 -12.26 7.02
C CYS A 57 3.81 -13.36 6.08
N SER A 58 3.70 -13.05 4.80
CA SER A 58 3.23 -14.00 3.79
C SER A 58 4.19 -15.17 3.59
N VAL A 59 5.49 -14.91 3.53
CA VAL A 59 6.51 -15.95 3.39
C VAL A 59 6.59 -16.82 4.66
N VAL A 60 6.58 -16.18 5.83
CA VAL A 60 6.58 -16.89 7.12
C VAL A 60 5.35 -17.76 7.26
N SER A 61 4.16 -17.26 6.90
CA SER A 61 2.93 -18.04 6.96
C SER A 61 2.95 -19.23 5.98
N SER A 62 3.59 -19.07 4.80
CA SER A 62 3.76 -20.18 3.83
C SER A 62 4.60 -21.31 4.42
N VAL A 63 5.73 -21.00 5.04
CA VAL A 63 6.58 -22.01 5.69
C VAL A 63 5.87 -22.61 6.90
N ALA A 64 5.27 -21.78 7.74
CA ALA A 64 4.55 -22.23 8.93
C ALA A 64 3.36 -23.15 8.56
N SER A 65 2.64 -22.89 7.47
CA SER A 65 1.53 -23.73 7.02
C SER A 65 1.99 -25.15 6.68
N VAL A 66 3.13 -25.30 6.03
CA VAL A 66 3.70 -26.62 5.71
C VAL A 66 4.11 -27.36 6.98
N VAL A 67 4.75 -26.66 7.92
CA VAL A 67 5.15 -27.25 9.21
C VAL A 67 3.94 -27.66 10.03
N LEU A 68 2.91 -26.82 10.12
CA LEU A 68 1.68 -27.13 10.83
C LEU A 68 0.92 -28.30 10.20
N PHE A 69 0.82 -28.31 8.86
CA PHE A 69 0.21 -29.44 8.15
C PHE A 69 0.98 -30.74 8.46
N ASN A 70 2.30 -30.73 8.36
CA ASN A 70 3.10 -31.93 8.67
C ASN A 70 2.90 -32.36 10.12
N TYR A 71 2.94 -31.44 11.07
CA TYR A 71 2.87 -31.76 12.50
C TYR A 71 1.50 -32.30 12.94
N PHE A 72 0.41 -31.68 12.44
CA PHE A 72 -0.94 -32.04 12.90
C PHE A 72 -1.66 -33.05 12.02
N MET A 73 -1.41 -33.06 10.71
CA MET A 73 -2.22 -33.81 9.74
C MET A 73 -1.49 -35.04 9.16
N THR A 74 -0.15 -35.10 9.24
CA THR A 74 0.64 -36.21 8.65
C THR A 74 0.87 -37.31 9.70
N GLU A 75 0.78 -38.54 9.31
CA GLU A 75 1.10 -39.70 10.19
C GLU A 75 2.60 -39.97 10.21
N PRO A 76 3.21 -40.21 11.39
CA PRO A 76 2.64 -40.19 12.73
C PRO A 76 2.38 -38.77 13.23
N ARG A 77 1.15 -38.51 13.69
CA ARG A 77 0.72 -37.21 14.18
C ARG A 77 1.57 -36.72 15.37
N LEU A 78 1.66 -35.38 15.51
CA LEU A 78 2.49 -34.72 16.54
C LEU A 78 3.99 -35.04 16.41
N SER A 79 4.43 -35.37 15.19
CA SER A 79 5.83 -35.64 14.85
C SER A 79 6.18 -34.87 13.58
N LEU A 80 7.43 -34.47 13.46
CA LEU A 80 7.95 -33.88 12.22
C LEU A 80 8.47 -34.92 11.24
N TYR A 81 8.37 -36.20 11.60
CA TYR A 81 8.76 -37.31 10.72
C TYR A 81 7.59 -37.71 9.84
N ALA A 82 7.84 -37.82 8.54
CA ALA A 82 6.89 -38.29 7.55
C ALA A 82 7.44 -39.58 6.91
N TYR A 83 6.82 -40.71 7.21
CA TYR A 83 7.32 -42.00 6.73
C TYR A 83 6.88 -42.42 5.32
N GLY A 84 5.91 -41.69 4.72
CA GLY A 84 5.45 -42.01 3.37
C GLY A 84 6.34 -41.39 2.29
N SER A 85 6.68 -42.13 1.26
CA SER A 85 7.52 -41.66 0.14
C SER A 85 6.91 -40.52 -0.65
N GLY A 86 5.59 -40.29 -0.54
CA GLY A 86 4.87 -39.19 -1.20
C GLY A 86 4.93 -37.87 -0.45
N TYR A 87 5.13 -37.85 0.86
CA TYR A 87 5.07 -36.62 1.66
C TYR A 87 6.10 -35.55 1.28
N PRO A 88 7.37 -35.85 0.97
CA PRO A 88 8.32 -34.85 0.54
C PRO A 88 7.87 -34.08 -0.71
N VAL A 89 7.25 -34.81 -1.65
CA VAL A 89 6.70 -34.20 -2.88
C VAL A 89 5.51 -33.32 -2.55
N THR A 90 4.60 -33.76 -1.68
CA THR A 90 3.45 -32.99 -1.21
C THR A 90 3.90 -31.68 -0.53
N PHE A 91 4.89 -31.75 0.35
CA PHE A 91 5.44 -30.59 1.04
C PHE A 91 6.10 -29.61 0.07
N ALA A 92 6.86 -30.12 -0.92
CA ALA A 92 7.47 -29.27 -1.94
C ALA A 92 6.42 -28.53 -2.79
N ILE A 93 5.37 -29.24 -3.21
CA ILE A 93 4.26 -28.67 -3.97
C ILE A 93 3.50 -27.65 -3.11
N MET A 94 3.17 -28.00 -1.86
CA MET A 94 2.47 -27.11 -0.93
C MET A 94 3.27 -25.84 -0.66
N LEU A 95 4.58 -25.96 -0.40
CA LEU A 95 5.45 -24.81 -0.19
C LEU A 95 5.52 -23.92 -1.45
N GLY A 96 5.76 -24.52 -2.62
CA GLY A 96 5.80 -23.79 -3.88
C GLY A 96 4.50 -23.07 -4.18
N THR A 97 3.36 -23.73 -4.03
CA THR A 97 2.04 -23.15 -4.24
C THR A 97 1.75 -22.04 -3.23
N SER A 98 2.12 -22.21 -1.96
CA SER A 98 1.95 -21.20 -0.92
C SER A 98 2.76 -19.94 -1.23
N ILE A 99 4.02 -20.09 -1.65
CA ILE A 99 4.89 -18.94 -2.01
C ILE A 99 4.35 -18.23 -3.25
N LEU A 100 3.91 -18.96 -4.27
CA LEU A 100 3.31 -18.37 -5.48
C LEU A 100 2.03 -17.61 -5.15
N THR A 101 1.12 -18.21 -4.38
CA THR A 101 -0.13 -17.59 -3.95
C THR A 101 0.13 -16.33 -3.13
N SER A 102 1.06 -16.38 -2.20
CA SER A 102 1.48 -15.26 -1.37
C SER A 102 2.04 -14.10 -2.21
N THR A 103 2.94 -14.42 -3.15
CA THR A 103 3.54 -13.43 -4.05
C THR A 103 2.48 -12.77 -4.93
N LEU A 104 1.56 -13.57 -5.49
CA LEU A 104 0.48 -13.06 -6.33
C LEU A 104 -0.48 -12.17 -5.56
N ALA A 105 -0.90 -12.58 -4.36
CA ALA A 105 -1.78 -11.79 -3.50
C ALA A 105 -1.14 -10.45 -3.11
N SER A 106 0.15 -10.44 -2.77
CA SER A 106 0.91 -9.23 -2.46
C SER A 106 0.99 -8.28 -3.67
N LYS A 107 1.26 -8.80 -4.86
CA LYS A 107 1.29 -8.00 -6.10
C LYS A 107 -0.09 -7.43 -6.47
N LEU A 108 -1.15 -8.21 -6.30
CA LEU A 108 -2.52 -7.74 -6.53
C LEU A 108 -2.88 -6.59 -5.59
N LYS A 109 -2.49 -6.69 -4.32
CA LYS A 109 -2.70 -5.62 -3.33
C LYS A 109 -1.93 -4.34 -3.69
N GLU A 110 -0.69 -4.47 -4.12
CA GLU A 110 0.13 -3.35 -4.57
C GLU A 110 -0.48 -2.69 -5.81
N ASN A 111 -0.85 -3.47 -6.81
CA ASN A 111 -1.50 -2.98 -8.03
C ASN A 111 -2.83 -2.28 -7.71
N ALA A 112 -3.64 -2.82 -6.80
CA ALA A 112 -4.88 -2.18 -6.36
C ALA A 112 -4.62 -0.80 -5.70
N LYS A 113 -3.58 -0.68 -4.87
CA LYS A 113 -3.17 0.60 -4.28
C LYS A 113 -2.70 1.60 -5.34
N LEU A 114 -1.91 1.16 -6.31
CA LEU A 114 -1.44 2.01 -7.41
C LEU A 114 -2.62 2.49 -8.25
N SER A 115 -3.52 1.58 -8.65
CA SER A 115 -4.72 1.93 -9.43
C SER A 115 -5.62 2.93 -8.69
N ALA A 116 -5.80 2.76 -7.38
CA ALA A 116 -6.57 3.71 -6.57
C ALA A 116 -5.92 5.10 -6.53
N ARG A 117 -4.59 5.17 -6.43
CA ARG A 117 -3.83 6.42 -6.50
C ARG A 117 -3.96 7.10 -7.86
N ASP A 118 -3.85 6.35 -8.92
CA ASP A 118 -3.94 6.87 -10.29
C ASP A 118 -5.36 7.35 -10.60
N ALA A 119 -6.37 6.61 -10.18
CA ALA A 119 -7.77 7.04 -10.27
C ALA A 119 -8.02 8.35 -9.50
N PHE A 120 -7.46 8.50 -8.31
CA PHE A 120 -7.54 9.72 -7.53
C PHE A 120 -6.88 10.91 -8.24
N ARG A 121 -5.66 10.71 -8.78
CA ARG A 121 -4.94 11.74 -9.54
C ARG A 121 -5.72 12.16 -10.78
N THR A 122 -6.21 11.20 -11.55
CA THR A 122 -7.01 11.46 -12.75
C THR A 122 -8.28 12.24 -12.42
N LYS A 123 -8.97 11.89 -11.32
CA LYS A 123 -10.15 12.60 -10.84
C LYS A 123 -9.84 14.06 -10.50
N ILE A 124 -8.71 14.31 -9.81
CA ILE A 124 -8.28 15.67 -9.49
C ILE A 124 -7.99 16.47 -10.78
N LEU A 125 -7.23 15.89 -11.71
CA LEU A 125 -6.90 16.55 -12.99
C LEU A 125 -8.15 16.88 -13.78
N PHE A 126 -9.09 15.95 -13.86
CA PHE A 126 -10.37 16.16 -14.54
C PHE A 126 -11.18 17.29 -13.90
N ASN A 127 -11.34 17.27 -12.57
CA ASN A 127 -12.04 18.30 -11.85
C ASN A 127 -11.35 19.68 -12.01
N THR A 128 -10.00 19.69 -12.00
CA THR A 128 -9.21 20.90 -12.22
C THR A 128 -9.48 21.48 -13.61
N SER A 129 -9.45 20.62 -14.64
CA SER A 129 -9.75 21.04 -16.00
C SER A 129 -11.15 21.63 -16.14
N GLN A 130 -12.16 21.03 -15.51
CA GLN A 130 -13.53 21.57 -15.51
C GLN A 130 -13.64 22.91 -14.79
N LEU A 131 -12.95 23.07 -13.65
CA LEU A 131 -12.95 24.34 -12.91
C LEU A 131 -12.23 25.44 -13.68
N LEU A 132 -11.10 25.12 -14.31
CA LEU A 132 -10.36 26.09 -15.13
C LEU A 132 -11.13 26.53 -16.37
N GLN A 133 -11.96 25.65 -16.96
CA GLN A 133 -12.83 26.04 -18.09
C GLN A 133 -13.96 27.00 -17.70
N LYS A 134 -14.32 27.04 -16.41
CA LYS A 134 -15.37 27.95 -15.88
C LYS A 134 -14.82 29.25 -15.30
N ALA A 135 -13.50 29.32 -15.11
CA ALA A 135 -12.87 30.49 -14.54
C ALA A 135 -12.94 31.67 -15.54
N GLU A 136 -13.47 32.79 -15.09
CA GLU A 136 -13.62 34.00 -15.89
C GLU A 136 -12.45 34.98 -15.70
N ASP A 137 -11.72 34.87 -14.58
CA ASP A 137 -10.65 35.79 -14.22
C ASP A 137 -9.31 35.06 -13.95
N ALA A 138 -8.20 35.75 -14.26
CA ALA A 138 -6.85 35.22 -14.04
C ALA A 138 -6.58 34.87 -12.56
N SER A 139 -7.12 35.68 -11.63
CA SER A 139 -6.99 35.42 -10.18
C SER A 139 -7.68 34.14 -9.76
N GLU A 140 -8.82 33.80 -10.35
CA GLU A 140 -9.56 32.55 -10.09
C GLU A 140 -8.79 31.34 -10.61
N ILE A 141 -8.16 31.45 -11.78
CA ILE A 141 -7.28 30.42 -12.34
C ILE A 141 -6.13 30.10 -11.39
N PHE A 142 -5.48 31.13 -10.82
CA PHE A 142 -4.40 30.93 -9.86
C PHE A 142 -4.89 30.25 -8.58
N ASP A 143 -6.04 30.67 -8.05
CA ASP A 143 -6.63 30.09 -6.85
C ASP A 143 -7.01 28.62 -7.03
N ILE A 144 -7.66 28.28 -8.14
CA ILE A 144 -8.03 26.92 -8.48
C ILE A 144 -6.76 26.05 -8.61
N THR A 145 -5.77 26.53 -9.38
CA THR A 145 -4.52 25.80 -9.61
C THR A 145 -3.77 25.58 -8.31
N ALA A 146 -3.61 26.61 -7.47
CA ALA A 146 -2.94 26.51 -6.18
C ALA A 146 -3.64 25.50 -5.25
N THR A 147 -4.97 25.57 -5.16
CA THR A 147 -5.76 24.64 -4.32
C THR A 147 -5.63 23.20 -4.78
N GLN A 148 -5.62 22.94 -6.08
CA GLN A 148 -5.49 21.59 -6.61
C GLN A 148 -4.05 21.05 -6.46
N LEU A 149 -3.03 21.90 -6.62
CA LEU A 149 -1.64 21.52 -6.38
C LEU A 149 -1.40 21.14 -4.91
N ILE A 150 -2.00 21.85 -3.97
CA ILE A 150 -1.95 21.52 -2.54
C ILE A 150 -2.56 20.13 -2.30
N LYS A 151 -3.72 19.85 -2.87
CA LYS A 151 -4.38 18.53 -2.75
C LYS A 151 -3.54 17.40 -3.34
N LEU A 152 -2.80 17.66 -4.42
CA LEU A 152 -1.94 16.66 -5.06
C LEU A 152 -0.64 16.45 -4.30
N LEU A 153 -0.01 17.52 -3.82
CA LEU A 153 1.33 17.48 -3.24
C LEU A 153 1.32 17.29 -1.71
N GLY A 154 0.20 17.64 -1.04
CA GLY A 154 0.10 17.63 0.42
C GLY A 154 1.08 18.60 1.11
N ARG A 155 1.48 19.67 0.42
CA ARG A 155 2.46 20.66 0.91
C ARG A 155 1.94 22.08 0.72
N ASN A 156 2.44 22.97 1.57
CA ASN A 156 2.17 24.41 1.44
C ASN A 156 2.71 24.93 0.11
N LEU A 157 1.93 25.78 -0.54
CA LEU A 157 2.26 26.39 -1.83
C LEU A 157 2.31 27.91 -1.69
N VAL A 158 3.29 28.52 -2.32
CA VAL A 158 3.37 29.95 -2.44
C VAL A 158 3.27 30.32 -3.92
N VAL A 159 2.30 31.17 -4.24
CA VAL A 159 2.11 31.70 -5.57
C VAL A 159 2.55 33.17 -5.57
N ALA A 160 3.52 33.50 -6.41
CA ALA A 160 4.01 34.86 -6.55
C ALA A 160 3.88 35.32 -8.01
N PRO A 161 3.44 36.54 -8.29
CA PRO A 161 3.42 37.11 -9.64
C PRO A 161 4.85 37.30 -10.16
N VAL A 162 5.05 37.01 -11.43
CA VAL A 162 6.36 37.16 -12.10
C VAL A 162 6.73 38.62 -12.35
N GLU A 163 5.76 39.55 -12.31
CA GLU A 163 5.99 40.97 -12.55
C GLU A 163 6.49 41.68 -11.30
N LYS A 164 7.63 42.36 -11.42
CA LYS A 164 8.13 43.27 -10.38
C LYS A 164 7.20 44.47 -10.23
N LYS A 165 6.56 44.62 -9.08
CA LYS A 165 5.96 45.90 -8.70
C LYS A 165 7.04 46.97 -8.62
N LYS A 166 6.70 48.22 -8.95
CA LYS A 166 7.58 49.39 -9.07
C LYS A 166 8.51 49.67 -7.86
N ASN A 167 8.30 49.02 -6.71
CA ASN A 167 9.10 49.17 -5.49
C ASN A 167 10.01 47.96 -5.14
N GLY A 168 10.23 47.02 -6.05
CA GLY A 168 11.16 45.94 -5.82
C GLY A 168 10.70 44.85 -4.82
N ILE A 169 9.53 45.01 -4.20
CA ILE A 169 8.98 44.05 -3.25
C ILE A 169 8.07 43.06 -3.98
N VAL A 170 8.42 41.79 -3.92
CA VAL A 170 7.59 40.70 -4.45
C VAL A 170 6.66 40.23 -3.34
N GLN A 171 5.37 40.33 -3.57
CA GLN A 171 4.33 39.82 -2.69
C GLN A 171 3.75 38.57 -3.30
N GLY A 172 3.55 37.51 -2.51
CA GLY A 172 2.92 36.29 -2.94
C GLY A 172 1.84 35.85 -1.96
N THR A 173 0.97 34.97 -2.43
CA THR A 173 -0.06 34.33 -1.59
C THR A 173 0.42 32.97 -1.13
N LEU A 174 0.52 32.77 0.17
CA LEU A 174 0.80 31.48 0.78
C LEU A 174 -0.52 30.71 0.99
N TYR A 175 -0.60 29.55 0.42
CA TYR A 175 -1.70 28.60 0.63
C TYR A 175 -1.23 27.49 1.57
N ASN A 176 -1.88 27.36 2.72
CA ASN A 176 -1.54 26.37 3.72
C ASN A 176 -2.30 25.05 3.45
N ALA A 177 -1.57 23.94 3.40
CA ALA A 177 -2.14 22.62 3.11
C ALA A 177 -2.99 22.04 4.26
N GLU A 178 -2.67 22.41 5.52
CA GLU A 178 -3.37 21.88 6.69
C GLU A 178 -4.65 22.68 7.03
N THR A 179 -4.58 23.99 6.93
CA THR A 179 -5.68 24.87 7.35
C THR A 179 -6.54 25.36 6.19
N GLY A 180 -6.08 25.26 4.95
CA GLY A 180 -6.73 25.82 3.76
C GLY A 180 -6.76 27.37 3.74
N ILE A 181 -6.05 28.02 4.68
CA ILE A 181 -6.06 29.48 4.82
C ILE A 181 -5.06 30.10 3.85
N LYS A 182 -5.50 31.18 3.19
CA LYS A 182 -4.65 32.04 2.36
C LYS A 182 -4.07 33.14 3.24
N SER A 183 -2.76 33.36 3.15
CA SER A 183 -2.10 34.49 3.80
C SER A 183 -1.16 35.19 2.84
N GLU A 184 -1.09 36.49 2.96
CA GLU A 184 -0.14 37.28 2.17
C GLU A 184 1.27 37.08 2.71
N LYS A 185 2.22 36.75 1.85
CA LYS A 185 3.64 36.59 2.19
C LYS A 185 4.48 37.61 1.44
N VAL A 186 5.24 38.41 2.19
CA VAL A 186 6.27 39.29 1.66
C VAL A 186 7.58 38.54 1.63
N PHE A 187 8.26 38.50 0.48
CA PHE A 187 9.49 37.77 0.31
C PHE A 187 10.71 38.62 0.72
N ASN A 188 11.61 38.01 1.52
CA ASN A 188 12.90 38.58 1.87
C ASN A 188 13.83 38.60 0.65
N GLU A 189 14.87 39.43 0.65
CA GLU A 189 15.83 39.58 -0.46
C GLU A 189 16.42 38.24 -0.93
N LYS A 190 16.78 37.34 -0.01
CA LYS A 190 17.28 35.99 -0.33
C LYS A 190 16.24 35.10 -1.01
N GLU A 191 15.00 35.21 -0.60
CA GLU A 191 13.87 34.44 -1.19
C GLU A 191 13.56 34.98 -2.60
N GLN A 192 13.72 36.27 -2.80
CA GLN A 192 13.55 36.91 -4.11
C GLN A 192 14.65 36.51 -5.10
N GLU A 193 15.89 36.35 -4.63
CA GLU A 193 17.02 35.86 -5.42
C GLU A 193 16.78 34.43 -5.91
N ILE A 194 16.29 33.54 -5.04
CA ILE A 194 15.93 32.17 -5.37
C ILE A 194 14.78 32.10 -6.40
N LEU A 195 13.79 32.97 -6.27
CA LEU A 195 12.68 33.07 -7.22
C LEU A 195 13.13 33.57 -8.59
N GLN A 196 14.15 34.44 -8.62
CA GLN A 196 14.70 35.02 -9.84
C GLN A 196 15.63 34.02 -10.55
N ASP A 197 16.40 33.23 -9.81
CA ASP A 197 17.29 32.18 -10.35
C ASP A 197 16.48 31.04 -11.00
N ARG A 198 15.37 30.65 -10.41
CA ARG A 198 14.48 29.63 -10.98
C ARG A 198 13.67 30.08 -12.21
N LYS A 199 13.62 31.37 -12.49
CA LYS A 199 13.00 31.93 -13.71
C LYS A 199 13.83 31.62 -14.96
N SER A 200 15.12 31.29 -14.80
CA SER A 200 16.04 30.95 -15.89
C SER A 200 16.02 29.47 -16.29
N VAL A 201 15.19 28.63 -15.66
CA VAL A 201 15.17 27.16 -15.84
C VAL A 201 13.84 26.65 -16.46
N VAL A 202 13.00 27.52 -17.01
CA VAL A 202 11.79 27.14 -17.77
C VAL A 202 11.96 27.54 -19.22
#